data_65de8541869d5423e3b84f3ff815e820
#
_entry.id   65de8541869d5423e3b84f3ff815e820
#
_cell.length_a   1.000
_cell.length_b   1.000
_cell.length_c   1.000
_cell.angle_alpha   90.00
_cell.angle_beta   90.00
_cell.angle_gamma   90.00
#
_symmetry.space_group_name_H-M   'P 1'
#
loop_
_entity.id
_entity.type
_entity.pdbx_description
1 polymer ?
#
loop_
_entity_poly.entity_id
_entity_poly.type
_entity_poly.pdbx_seq_one_letter_code
_entity_poly.pdbx_strand_id
1 'polypeptide(L)'
;MRVRLKHITLLVIGLLWASVSMAQTIGDFKMDETELYAMTKQMGQFMRRFNYEEDQFGNQLNPQDPKYHNAKMRKQSLPILFDQERYGTQTELQRYFIEDVTKGDSTFMTFLGGRWYSEVSATFRYNGTDVTILLILAVEKEGVGSKWVLTNIYFPEFNKMFPTGEMAEKERHFLHPMSHELDFMNIYKAFQSPEFIDYYASKDYQPDYLTLFFYEVKQGHLVFQHVDGLKFHVFQIKDWYFEVSWFDRKGLNSGWLMSNVVYLPEKEKTNLIKFYQP
;
A
#
# COMPACT_ATOMS: atom_id res chain seq x y z
N MET A 1 1.89 65.64 0.18
CA MET A 1 1.98 64.44 1.07
C MET A 1 0.67 63.69 1.27
N ARG A 2 -0.53 64.27 1.10
CA ARG A 2 -1.86 63.62 1.28
C ARG A 2 -2.30 62.67 0.15
N VAL A 3 -1.77 62.81 -1.08
CA VAL A 3 -2.20 61.99 -2.22
C VAL A 3 -1.55 60.60 -2.21
N ARG A 4 -0.31 60.48 -1.75
CA ARG A 4 0.43 59.20 -1.66
C ARG A 4 -0.15 58.24 -0.62
N LEU A 5 -0.75 58.78 0.45
CA LEU A 5 -1.37 57.97 1.52
C LEU A 5 -2.64 57.26 1.07
N LYS A 6 -3.45 57.90 0.22
CA LYS A 6 -4.69 57.31 -0.31
C LYS A 6 -4.44 56.13 -1.26
N HIS A 7 -3.34 56.15 -2.00
CA HIS A 7 -2.99 55.04 -2.92
C HIS A 7 -2.45 53.82 -2.17
N ILE A 8 -1.73 54.05 -1.08
CA ILE A 8 -1.23 52.95 -0.22
C ILE A 8 -2.42 52.29 0.51
N THR A 9 -3.39 53.06 1.00
CA THR A 9 -4.58 52.52 1.68
C THR A 9 -5.45 51.68 0.73
N LEU A 10 -5.61 52.13 -0.53
CA LEU A 10 -6.34 51.39 -1.57
C LEU A 10 -5.62 50.09 -1.95
N LEU A 11 -4.29 50.06 -1.98
CA LEU A 11 -3.49 48.90 -2.32
C LEU A 11 -3.52 47.84 -1.19
N VAL A 12 -3.54 48.28 0.07
CA VAL A 12 -3.67 47.42 1.24
C VAL A 12 -5.06 46.79 1.33
N ILE A 13 -6.13 47.56 1.02
CA ILE A 13 -7.51 47.07 0.97
C ILE A 13 -7.69 46.07 -0.18
N GLY A 14 -7.05 46.29 -1.34
CA GLY A 14 -7.04 45.35 -2.47
C GLY A 14 -6.33 44.02 -2.17
N LEU A 15 -5.24 44.09 -1.40
CA LEU A 15 -4.51 42.88 -0.94
C LEU A 15 -5.26 42.09 0.12
N LEU A 16 -6.04 42.72 0.97
CA LEU A 16 -6.92 42.06 1.95
C LEU A 16 -8.14 41.37 1.31
N TRP A 17 -8.56 41.81 0.13
CA TRP A 17 -9.65 41.14 -0.61
C TRP A 17 -9.15 39.99 -1.49
N ALA A 18 -7.89 39.93 -1.82
CA ALA A 18 -7.29 38.81 -2.59
C ALA A 18 -7.05 37.57 -1.73
N SER A 19 -7.18 37.65 -0.41
CA SER A 19 -7.07 36.50 0.51
C SER A 19 -8.43 35.87 0.86
N VAL A 20 -9.46 36.07 0.06
CA VAL A 20 -10.65 35.22 0.09
C VAL A 20 -10.18 33.88 -0.51
N SER A 21 -9.62 33.03 0.35
CA SER A 21 -9.39 31.64 0.08
C SER A 21 -10.64 31.07 -0.57
N MET A 22 -10.54 30.58 -1.78
CA MET A 22 -11.50 29.65 -2.33
C MET A 22 -11.50 28.45 -1.38
N ALA A 23 -12.29 28.53 -0.31
CA ALA A 23 -12.80 27.33 0.31
C ALA A 23 -13.50 26.60 -0.84
N GLN A 24 -12.89 25.52 -1.33
CA GLN A 24 -13.58 24.59 -2.19
C GLN A 24 -14.80 24.18 -1.39
N THR A 25 -15.95 24.71 -1.75
CA THR A 25 -17.23 24.12 -1.41
C THR A 25 -17.15 22.73 -1.96
N ILE A 26 -16.87 21.76 -1.07
CA ILE A 26 -17.19 20.37 -1.31
C ILE A 26 -18.66 20.42 -1.70
N GLY A 27 -18.92 20.13 -2.98
CA GLY A 27 -20.27 20.28 -3.55
C GLY A 27 -21.24 19.56 -2.62
N ASP A 28 -22.42 20.18 -2.43
CA ASP A 28 -23.56 19.57 -1.76
C ASP A 28 -23.93 18.26 -2.46
N PHE A 29 -23.18 17.20 -2.13
CA PHE A 29 -23.62 15.84 -2.33
C PHE A 29 -24.71 15.62 -1.29
N LYS A 30 -25.95 15.93 -1.66
CA LYS A 30 -27.13 15.37 -1.00
C LYS A 30 -27.19 13.86 -1.29
N MET A 31 -26.22 13.14 -0.78
CA MET A 31 -26.32 11.69 -0.63
C MET A 31 -27.15 11.48 0.64
N ASP A 32 -28.16 10.61 0.56
CA ASP A 32 -28.92 10.19 1.73
C ASP A 32 -27.92 9.75 2.81
N GLU A 33 -28.05 10.29 4.02
CA GLU A 33 -27.15 9.95 5.13
C GLU A 33 -27.05 8.44 5.35
N THR A 34 -28.14 7.73 5.08
CA THR A 34 -28.22 6.26 5.15
C THR A 34 -27.28 5.58 4.15
N GLU A 35 -27.17 6.11 2.93
CA GLU A 35 -26.20 5.60 1.93
C GLU A 35 -24.77 5.94 2.32
N LEU A 36 -24.51 7.11 2.89
CA LEU A 36 -23.20 7.48 3.40
C LEU A 36 -22.72 6.57 4.54
N TYR A 37 -23.62 6.20 5.44
CA TYR A 37 -23.31 5.27 6.54
C TYR A 37 -23.12 3.83 6.06
N ALA A 38 -23.79 3.43 5.00
CA ALA A 38 -23.63 2.10 4.41
C ALA A 38 -22.28 1.89 3.72
N MET A 39 -21.63 2.97 3.26
CA MET A 39 -20.34 2.90 2.58
C MET A 39 -19.19 2.71 3.57
N THR A 40 -18.30 1.77 3.26
CA THR A 40 -17.05 1.57 4.02
C THR A 40 -16.02 2.60 3.58
N LYS A 41 -15.83 3.66 4.37
CA LYS A 41 -14.97 4.80 3.98
C LYS A 41 -13.51 4.68 4.40
N GLN A 42 -13.18 3.82 5.34
CA GLN A 42 -11.86 3.66 5.90
C GLN A 42 -11.51 2.19 6.08
N MET A 43 -10.23 1.84 5.97
CA MET A 43 -9.79 0.46 6.21
C MET A 43 -10.12 -0.02 7.63
N GLY A 44 -10.03 0.84 8.63
CA GLY A 44 -10.47 0.53 9.99
C GLY A 44 -11.96 0.20 10.08
N GLN A 45 -12.80 0.88 9.31
CA GLN A 45 -14.23 0.58 9.22
C GLN A 45 -14.46 -0.76 8.48
N PHE A 46 -13.70 -1.03 7.42
CA PHE A 46 -13.73 -2.33 6.74
C PHE A 46 -13.44 -3.46 7.74
N MET A 47 -12.38 -3.33 8.54
CA MET A 47 -12.01 -4.32 9.56
C MET A 47 -13.12 -4.51 10.61
N ARG A 48 -13.72 -3.42 11.11
CA ARG A 48 -14.84 -3.51 12.06
C ARG A 48 -16.05 -4.25 11.47
N ARG A 49 -16.40 -3.96 10.22
CA ARG A 49 -17.49 -4.67 9.51
C ARG A 49 -17.15 -6.12 9.24
N PHE A 50 -15.91 -6.42 8.86
CA PHE A 50 -15.43 -7.78 8.70
C PHE A 50 -15.53 -8.58 10.00
N ASN A 51 -15.23 -7.97 11.13
CA ASN A 51 -15.33 -8.57 12.46
C ASN A 51 -16.74 -8.62 13.02
N TYR A 52 -17.69 -7.89 12.42
CA TYR A 52 -19.00 -7.60 12.98
C TYR A 52 -18.94 -6.83 14.31
N GLU A 53 -18.11 -5.82 14.32
CA GLU A 53 -17.99 -4.77 15.36
C GLU A 53 -18.76 -3.50 14.98
N GLU A 54 -19.20 -3.44 13.72
CA GLU A 54 -20.02 -2.40 13.11
C GLU A 54 -21.04 -3.05 12.18
N ASP A 55 -22.30 -2.62 12.26
CA ASP A 55 -23.35 -3.10 11.39
C ASP A 55 -23.30 -2.48 9.99
N GLN A 56 -24.18 -2.92 9.09
CA GLN A 56 -24.25 -2.41 7.72
C GLN A 56 -24.66 -0.92 7.63
N PHE A 57 -25.21 -0.36 8.69
CA PHE A 57 -25.65 1.03 8.77
C PHE A 57 -24.58 1.95 9.40
N GLY A 58 -23.43 1.39 9.81
CA GLY A 58 -22.33 2.14 10.41
C GLY A 58 -22.45 2.30 11.94
N ASN A 59 -23.39 1.60 12.59
CA ASN A 59 -23.50 1.63 14.04
C ASN A 59 -22.45 0.70 14.66
N GLN A 60 -21.57 1.26 15.49
CA GLN A 60 -20.60 0.48 16.22
C GLN A 60 -21.28 -0.27 17.37
N LEU A 61 -20.94 -1.56 17.48
CA LEU A 61 -21.45 -2.44 18.53
C LEU A 61 -20.59 -2.34 19.77
N ASN A 62 -21.23 -2.33 20.94
CA ASN A 62 -20.51 -2.44 22.20
C ASN A 62 -19.92 -3.86 22.32
N PRO A 63 -18.66 -4.03 22.79
CA PRO A 63 -18.07 -5.35 23.02
C PRO A 63 -18.88 -6.27 23.96
N GLN A 64 -19.77 -5.71 24.76
CA GLN A 64 -20.68 -6.47 25.64
C GLN A 64 -22.01 -6.84 24.96
N ASP A 65 -22.28 -6.35 23.73
CA ASP A 65 -23.48 -6.69 22.98
C ASP A 65 -23.37 -8.16 22.50
N PRO A 66 -24.41 -9.00 22.72
CA PRO A 66 -24.46 -10.38 22.20
C PRO A 66 -24.27 -10.50 20.67
N LYS A 67 -24.47 -9.41 19.95
CA LYS A 67 -24.24 -9.33 18.50
C LYS A 67 -22.76 -9.14 18.15
N TYR A 68 -21.97 -8.55 19.07
CA TYR A 68 -20.54 -8.29 18.85
C TYR A 68 -19.81 -9.62 18.55
N HIS A 69 -19.07 -9.67 17.43
CA HIS A 69 -18.37 -10.87 16.96
C HIS A 69 -19.28 -12.12 16.72
N ASN A 70 -20.59 -11.93 16.63
CA ASN A 70 -21.51 -13.04 16.46
C ASN A 70 -21.32 -13.74 15.10
N ALA A 71 -20.95 -15.01 15.12
CA ALA A 71 -20.61 -15.79 13.92
C ALA A 71 -21.76 -15.86 12.89
N LYS A 72 -23.02 -15.99 13.36
CA LYS A 72 -24.20 -16.04 12.47
C LYS A 72 -24.41 -14.70 11.77
N MET A 73 -24.35 -13.59 12.52
CA MET A 73 -24.50 -12.25 11.98
C MET A 73 -23.34 -11.92 11.03
N ARG A 74 -22.12 -12.28 11.41
CA ARG A 74 -20.93 -12.14 10.60
C ARG A 74 -21.04 -12.89 9.28
N LYS A 75 -21.51 -14.13 9.30
CA LYS A 75 -21.75 -14.94 8.09
C LYS A 75 -22.75 -14.28 7.13
N GLN A 76 -23.75 -13.57 7.67
CA GLN A 76 -24.77 -12.87 6.89
C GLN A 76 -24.27 -11.53 6.31
N SER A 77 -23.36 -10.84 7.01
CA SER A 77 -22.85 -9.51 6.60
C SER A 77 -21.63 -9.57 5.68
N LEU A 78 -20.76 -10.58 5.81
CA LEU A 78 -19.54 -10.69 5.01
C LEU A 78 -19.74 -10.63 3.49
N PRO A 79 -20.82 -11.22 2.90
CA PRO A 79 -21.07 -11.11 1.46
C PRO A 79 -21.14 -9.69 0.92
N ILE A 80 -21.54 -8.71 1.75
CA ILE A 80 -21.66 -7.30 1.36
C ILE A 80 -20.28 -6.66 1.15
N LEU A 81 -19.24 -7.20 1.79
CA LEU A 81 -17.88 -6.70 1.71
C LEU A 81 -17.11 -7.17 0.46
N PHE A 82 -17.69 -8.04 -0.38
CA PHE A 82 -17.10 -8.41 -1.66
C PHE A 82 -17.56 -7.47 -2.77
N ASP A 83 -16.69 -7.26 -3.75
CA ASP A 83 -17.06 -6.61 -5.01
C ASP A 83 -18.06 -7.45 -5.78
N GLN A 84 -19.35 -7.10 -5.68
CA GLN A 84 -20.45 -7.85 -6.28
C GLN A 84 -20.56 -7.65 -7.79
N GLU A 85 -20.10 -6.52 -8.34
CA GLU A 85 -20.15 -6.29 -9.78
C GLU A 85 -19.20 -7.21 -10.55
N ARG A 86 -18.03 -7.45 -9.98
CA ARG A 86 -17.04 -8.33 -10.59
C ARG A 86 -17.44 -9.80 -10.57
N TYR A 87 -18.06 -10.23 -9.48
CA TYR A 87 -18.31 -11.66 -9.21
C TYR A 87 -19.77 -12.07 -9.43
N GLY A 88 -20.68 -11.11 -9.58
CA GLY A 88 -22.12 -11.39 -9.67
C GLY A 88 -22.66 -12.11 -8.43
N THR A 89 -23.10 -13.35 -8.60
CA THR A 89 -23.45 -14.20 -7.47
C THR A 89 -22.20 -14.70 -6.75
N GLN A 90 -22.30 -14.86 -5.43
CA GLN A 90 -21.21 -15.34 -4.58
C GLN A 90 -20.55 -16.62 -5.13
N THR A 91 -19.24 -16.56 -5.39
CA THR A 91 -18.48 -17.71 -5.90
C THR A 91 -18.33 -18.80 -4.83
N GLU A 92 -17.99 -20.01 -5.27
CA GLU A 92 -17.74 -21.13 -4.37
C GLU A 92 -16.57 -20.82 -3.41
N LEU A 93 -15.50 -20.20 -3.94
CA LEU A 93 -14.34 -19.78 -3.13
C LEU A 93 -14.71 -18.76 -2.05
N GLN A 94 -15.58 -17.79 -2.37
CA GLN A 94 -16.09 -16.82 -1.38
C GLN A 94 -16.93 -17.51 -0.29
N ARG A 95 -17.73 -18.52 -0.65
CA ARG A 95 -18.48 -19.30 0.34
C ARG A 95 -17.54 -20.05 1.29
N TYR A 96 -16.51 -20.71 0.77
CA TYR A 96 -15.49 -21.38 1.59
C TYR A 96 -14.77 -20.38 2.50
N PHE A 97 -14.35 -19.24 1.96
CA PHE A 97 -13.74 -18.17 2.77
C PHE A 97 -14.65 -17.76 3.93
N ILE A 98 -15.91 -17.41 3.65
CA ILE A 98 -16.88 -17.00 4.68
C ILE A 98 -17.09 -18.11 5.72
N GLU A 99 -17.18 -19.36 5.28
CA GLU A 99 -17.30 -20.48 6.21
C GLU A 99 -16.09 -20.60 7.13
N ASP A 100 -14.87 -20.53 6.58
CA ASP A 100 -13.65 -20.66 7.37
C ASP A 100 -13.49 -19.52 8.37
N VAL A 101 -13.71 -18.26 7.96
CA VAL A 101 -13.57 -17.10 8.84
C VAL A 101 -14.68 -16.99 9.89
N THR A 102 -15.76 -17.77 9.76
CA THR A 102 -16.89 -17.78 10.71
C THR A 102 -16.99 -19.07 11.53
N LYS A 103 -16.13 -20.07 11.28
CA LYS A 103 -16.05 -21.32 12.04
C LYS A 103 -15.04 -21.18 13.19
N GLY A 104 -15.43 -21.58 14.39
CA GLY A 104 -14.56 -21.70 15.57
C GLY A 104 -14.13 -20.38 16.18
N ASP A 105 -13.05 -20.45 16.97
CA ASP A 105 -12.49 -19.30 17.69
C ASP A 105 -11.74 -18.37 16.72
N SER A 106 -12.52 -17.76 15.86
CA SER A 106 -12.33 -16.44 15.28
C SER A 106 -11.00 -16.09 14.61
N THR A 107 -11.12 -15.83 13.36
CA THR A 107 -10.18 -15.04 12.58
C THR A 107 -10.70 -13.61 12.49
N PHE A 108 -10.35 -12.78 13.46
CA PHE A 108 -10.64 -11.34 13.44
C PHE A 108 -9.46 -10.56 12.88
N MET A 109 -9.76 -9.50 12.16
CA MET A 109 -8.74 -8.56 11.69
C MET A 109 -8.44 -7.54 12.79
N THR A 110 -7.17 -7.16 12.90
CA THR A 110 -6.74 -6.11 13.83
C THR A 110 -5.89 -5.07 13.10
N PHE A 111 -6.19 -3.79 13.30
CA PHE A 111 -5.50 -2.71 12.61
C PHE A 111 -4.00 -2.68 12.93
N LEU A 112 -3.63 -2.93 14.19
CA LEU A 112 -2.24 -2.96 14.65
C LEU A 112 -1.65 -4.37 14.70
N GLY A 113 -2.32 -5.38 14.13
CA GLY A 113 -1.91 -6.78 14.20
C GLY A 113 -0.81 -7.19 13.22
N GLY A 114 -0.32 -6.25 12.38
CA GLY A 114 0.63 -6.57 11.31
C GLY A 114 0.01 -7.43 10.21
N ARG A 115 0.85 -7.95 9.29
CA ARG A 115 0.44 -8.83 8.19
C ARG A 115 -0.67 -8.26 7.30
N TRP A 116 -0.71 -6.95 7.14
CA TRP A 116 -1.46 -6.25 6.11
C TRP A 116 -0.70 -5.02 5.67
N TYR A 117 -0.79 -4.70 4.39
CA TYR A 117 0.07 -3.72 3.74
C TYR A 117 -0.76 -2.86 2.81
N SER A 118 -0.35 -1.60 2.68
CA SER A 118 -0.85 -0.71 1.65
C SER A 118 0.07 -0.75 0.44
N GLU A 119 -0.47 -0.96 -0.75
CA GLU A 119 0.19 -0.76 -2.03
C GLU A 119 -0.31 0.55 -2.61
N VAL A 120 0.58 1.53 -2.71
CA VAL A 120 0.31 2.84 -3.31
C VAL A 120 0.97 2.88 -4.68
N SER A 121 0.17 2.94 -5.73
CA SER A 121 0.64 3.25 -7.07
C SER A 121 0.84 4.76 -7.18
N ALA A 122 2.04 5.20 -7.46
CA ALA A 122 2.38 6.63 -7.52
C ALA A 122 3.20 6.95 -8.76
N THR A 123 2.92 8.08 -9.37
CA THR A 123 3.69 8.62 -10.48
C THR A 123 4.82 9.50 -9.96
N PHE A 124 6.01 9.21 -10.45
CA PHE A 124 7.23 9.98 -10.25
C PHE A 124 7.79 10.44 -11.59
N ARG A 125 8.47 11.59 -11.58
CA ARG A 125 9.32 11.98 -12.70
C ARG A 125 10.72 11.44 -12.48
N TYR A 126 11.18 10.58 -13.40
CA TYR A 126 12.50 9.97 -13.39
C TYR A 126 13.21 10.26 -14.72
N ASN A 127 14.37 10.95 -14.66
CA ASN A 127 15.13 11.36 -15.84
C ASN A 127 14.27 12.08 -16.91
N GLY A 128 13.33 12.93 -16.47
CA GLY A 128 12.46 13.73 -17.34
C GLY A 128 11.23 12.98 -17.87
N THR A 129 11.06 11.70 -17.54
CA THR A 129 9.91 10.86 -17.93
C THR A 129 9.06 10.49 -16.72
N ASP A 130 7.75 10.50 -16.90
CA ASP A 130 6.84 10.07 -15.83
C ASP A 130 6.81 8.53 -15.79
N VAL A 131 7.02 7.98 -14.60
CA VAL A 131 7.10 6.55 -14.32
C VAL A 131 6.20 6.18 -13.15
N THR A 132 5.63 4.99 -13.15
CA THR A 132 4.85 4.50 -12.02
C THR A 132 5.71 3.62 -11.12
N ILE A 133 5.69 3.91 -9.82
CA ILE A 133 6.35 3.13 -8.78
C ILE A 133 5.29 2.63 -7.80
N LEU A 134 5.36 1.35 -7.44
CA LEU A 134 4.54 0.81 -6.36
C LEU A 134 5.30 0.97 -5.03
N LEU A 135 4.67 1.66 -4.10
CA LEU A 135 5.18 1.87 -2.75
C LEU A 135 4.44 0.94 -1.80
N ILE A 136 5.16 0.12 -1.06
CA ILE A 136 4.60 -0.79 -0.06
C ILE A 136 4.78 -0.17 1.31
N LEU A 137 3.67 -0.04 2.04
CA LEU A 137 3.66 0.53 3.38
C LEU A 137 3.03 -0.43 4.39
N ALA A 138 3.58 -0.42 5.59
CA ALA A 138 3.01 -1.10 6.76
C ALA A 138 2.70 -0.11 7.87
N VAL A 139 1.86 -0.52 8.82
CA VAL A 139 1.58 0.26 10.03
C VAL A 139 2.53 -0.21 11.13
N GLU A 140 3.28 0.72 11.70
CA GLU A 140 4.14 0.50 12.87
C GLU A 140 3.60 1.25 14.08
N LYS A 141 3.75 0.63 15.25
CA LYS A 141 3.49 1.30 16.54
C LYS A 141 4.63 2.26 16.85
N GLU A 142 4.29 3.46 17.31
CA GLU A 142 5.25 4.46 17.74
C GLU A 142 4.73 5.16 19.00
N GLY A 143 5.34 4.83 20.15
CA GLY A 143 4.88 5.36 21.45
C GLY A 143 3.42 5.00 21.72
N VAL A 144 2.58 6.02 21.90
CA VAL A 144 1.14 5.88 22.12
C VAL A 144 0.32 5.84 20.82
N GLY A 145 0.96 6.01 19.66
CA GLY A 145 0.30 6.07 18.36
C GLY A 145 0.78 5.01 17.38
N SER A 146 0.54 5.26 16.13
CA SER A 146 1.02 4.46 15.01
C SER A 146 1.29 5.35 13.81
N LYS A 147 2.16 4.88 12.92
CA LYS A 147 2.50 5.56 11.67
C LYS A 147 2.57 4.58 10.49
N TRP A 148 2.39 5.09 9.30
CA TRP A 148 2.73 4.39 8.08
C TRP A 148 4.22 4.50 7.80
N VAL A 149 4.85 3.38 7.44
CA VAL A 149 6.26 3.31 7.05
C VAL A 149 6.39 2.60 5.72
N LEU A 150 7.32 3.06 4.89
CA LEU A 150 7.71 2.35 3.67
C LEU A 150 8.50 1.11 4.07
N THR A 151 8.07 -0.06 3.58
CA THR A 151 8.74 -1.34 3.82
C THR A 151 9.39 -1.89 2.57
N ASN A 152 8.86 -1.59 1.39
CA ASN A 152 9.44 -1.97 0.11
C ASN A 152 8.94 -1.07 -1.01
N ILE A 153 9.55 -1.19 -2.18
CA ILE A 153 9.10 -0.58 -3.43
C ILE A 153 9.21 -1.60 -4.57
N TYR A 154 8.42 -1.38 -5.62
CA TYR A 154 8.62 -2.06 -6.89
C TYR A 154 8.73 -1.01 -8.00
N PHE A 155 9.91 -0.97 -8.62
CA PHE A 155 10.22 -0.13 -9.77
C PHE A 155 10.95 -0.97 -10.82
N PRO A 156 10.35 -1.22 -12.00
CA PRO A 156 10.92 -2.10 -13.01
C PRO A 156 12.33 -1.72 -13.47
N GLU A 157 12.66 -0.42 -13.45
CA GLU A 157 13.99 0.06 -13.87
C GLU A 157 15.08 -0.42 -12.90
N PHE A 158 14.80 -0.52 -11.60
CA PHE A 158 15.76 -1.07 -10.63
C PHE A 158 16.01 -2.56 -10.85
N ASN A 159 14.98 -3.32 -11.23
CA ASN A 159 15.15 -4.73 -11.56
C ASN A 159 16.03 -4.95 -12.80
N LYS A 160 16.03 -3.99 -13.74
CA LYS A 160 16.92 -4.04 -14.92
C LYS A 160 18.39 -3.75 -14.57
N MET A 161 18.64 -2.98 -13.51
CA MET A 161 19.99 -2.68 -13.03
C MET A 161 20.69 -3.90 -12.43
N PHE A 162 19.91 -4.84 -11.88
CA PHE A 162 20.42 -6.07 -11.23
C PHE A 162 19.75 -7.29 -11.88
N PRO A 163 20.08 -7.61 -13.14
CA PRO A 163 19.50 -8.76 -13.80
C PRO A 163 19.94 -10.04 -13.10
N THR A 164 19.02 -10.98 -12.95
CA THR A 164 19.37 -12.36 -12.58
C THR A 164 20.11 -12.99 -13.76
N GLY A 165 21.43 -12.79 -13.80
CA GLY A 165 22.26 -13.22 -14.90
C GLY A 165 22.39 -14.74 -15.01
N GLU A 166 22.67 -15.21 -16.22
CA GLU A 166 22.98 -16.60 -16.49
C GLU A 166 24.23 -17.02 -15.70
N MET A 167 24.23 -18.25 -15.18
CA MET A 167 25.33 -18.79 -14.36
C MET A 167 26.68 -18.73 -15.11
N ALA A 168 26.65 -18.91 -16.44
CA ALA A 168 27.83 -18.85 -17.28
C ALA A 168 28.49 -17.46 -17.32
N GLU A 169 27.73 -16.38 -17.22
CA GLU A 169 28.30 -15.02 -17.13
C GLU A 169 28.90 -14.76 -15.75
N LYS A 170 28.27 -15.24 -14.68
CA LYS A 170 28.82 -15.11 -13.32
C LYS A 170 30.18 -15.81 -13.17
N GLU A 171 30.40 -16.92 -13.86
CA GLU A 171 31.67 -17.65 -13.87
C GLU A 171 32.82 -16.90 -14.55
N ARG A 172 32.55 -15.89 -15.36
CA ARG A 172 33.55 -15.04 -16.04
C ARG A 172 33.95 -13.81 -15.23
N HIS A 173 33.07 -13.38 -14.32
CA HIS A 173 33.22 -12.16 -13.53
C HIS A 173 33.53 -12.50 -12.07
N PHE A 174 34.81 -12.75 -11.78
CA PHE A 174 35.28 -13.04 -10.44
C PHE A 174 36.73 -12.56 -10.21
N LEU A 175 37.08 -12.37 -8.96
CA LEU A 175 38.47 -12.16 -8.54
C LEU A 175 39.02 -13.49 -8.03
N HIS A 176 40.16 -13.90 -8.61
CA HIS A 176 40.79 -15.15 -8.22
C HIS A 176 41.19 -15.10 -6.73
N PRO A 177 41.04 -16.22 -5.95
CA PRO A 177 41.41 -16.24 -4.54
C PRO A 177 42.82 -15.79 -4.22
N MET A 178 43.78 -16.04 -5.14
CA MET A 178 45.18 -15.64 -4.99
C MET A 178 45.43 -14.14 -5.34
N SER A 179 44.39 -13.36 -5.67
CA SER A 179 44.59 -11.94 -5.99
C SER A 179 45.19 -11.11 -4.88
N HIS A 180 45.06 -11.57 -3.62
CA HIS A 180 45.68 -10.92 -2.46
C HIS A 180 47.22 -10.92 -2.52
N GLU A 181 47.82 -11.92 -3.17
CA GLU A 181 49.32 -12.01 -3.34
C GLU A 181 49.83 -10.90 -4.26
N LEU A 182 48.96 -10.27 -5.03
CA LEU A 182 49.26 -9.14 -5.92
C LEU A 182 48.65 -7.83 -5.37
N ASP A 183 48.49 -7.71 -4.06
CA ASP A 183 47.86 -6.53 -3.41
C ASP A 183 46.54 -6.14 -4.06
N PHE A 184 45.78 -7.11 -4.55
CA PHE A 184 44.52 -6.91 -5.29
C PHE A 184 44.67 -5.98 -6.49
N MET A 185 45.85 -5.85 -7.13
CA MET A 185 46.05 -4.94 -8.28
C MET A 185 45.05 -5.20 -9.43
N ASN A 186 44.51 -6.43 -9.56
CA ASN A 186 43.54 -6.78 -10.57
C ASN A 186 42.08 -6.52 -10.16
N ILE A 187 41.82 -5.86 -9.00
CA ILE A 187 40.46 -5.45 -8.60
C ILE A 187 39.81 -4.51 -9.63
N TYR A 188 40.60 -3.77 -10.39
CA TYR A 188 40.13 -2.88 -11.45
C TYR A 188 39.22 -3.59 -12.47
N LYS A 189 39.40 -4.93 -12.65
CA LYS A 189 38.57 -5.75 -13.56
C LYS A 189 37.09 -5.71 -13.20
N ALA A 190 36.79 -5.62 -11.89
CA ALA A 190 35.41 -5.50 -11.42
C ALA A 190 34.74 -4.18 -11.85
N PHE A 191 35.53 -3.16 -12.19
CA PHE A 191 35.03 -1.83 -12.56
C PHE A 191 35.17 -1.52 -14.06
N GLN A 192 35.73 -2.45 -14.86
CA GLN A 192 35.85 -2.26 -16.32
C GLN A 192 34.52 -2.41 -17.06
N SER A 193 33.61 -3.24 -16.51
CA SER A 193 32.29 -3.51 -17.08
C SER A 193 31.25 -3.26 -15.98
N PRO A 194 30.79 -2.01 -15.82
CA PRO A 194 29.87 -1.64 -14.73
C PRO A 194 28.59 -2.45 -14.68
N GLU A 195 28.12 -2.96 -15.82
CA GLU A 195 26.94 -3.81 -15.95
C GLU A 195 27.04 -5.16 -15.23
N PHE A 196 28.27 -5.60 -14.86
CA PHE A 196 28.50 -6.87 -14.17
C PHE A 196 29.08 -6.66 -12.76
N ILE A 197 29.06 -5.43 -12.22
CA ILE A 197 29.67 -5.11 -10.93
C ILE A 197 29.04 -5.92 -9.78
N ASP A 198 27.74 -6.21 -9.84
CA ASP A 198 27.02 -7.00 -8.87
C ASP A 198 27.43 -8.48 -8.84
N TYR A 199 28.06 -9.01 -9.91
CA TYR A 199 28.57 -10.38 -9.96
C TYR A 199 29.79 -10.58 -9.05
N TYR A 200 30.46 -9.51 -8.65
CA TYR A 200 31.56 -9.55 -7.69
C TYR A 200 31.10 -9.49 -6.23
N ALA A 201 29.79 -9.31 -5.99
CA ALA A 201 29.21 -9.41 -4.67
C ALA A 201 29.11 -10.85 -4.17
N SER A 202 28.80 -11.05 -2.90
CA SER A 202 28.57 -12.39 -2.36
C SER A 202 27.39 -13.07 -3.04
N LYS A 203 27.37 -14.39 -3.07
CA LYS A 203 26.26 -15.17 -3.65
C LYS A 203 24.89 -14.91 -3.00
N ASP A 204 24.91 -14.45 -1.75
CA ASP A 204 23.71 -14.16 -0.97
C ASP A 204 23.32 -12.67 -1.05
N TYR A 205 24.07 -11.89 -1.85
CA TYR A 205 23.75 -10.48 -2.06
C TYR A 205 22.36 -10.31 -2.71
N GLN A 206 21.57 -9.45 -2.11
CA GLN A 206 20.30 -9.01 -2.64
C GLN A 206 20.30 -7.48 -2.67
N PRO A 207 19.98 -6.84 -3.80
CA PRO A 207 19.90 -5.37 -3.85
C PRO A 207 18.76 -4.88 -2.96
N ASP A 208 19.06 -3.90 -2.13
CA ASP A 208 18.05 -3.18 -1.33
C ASP A 208 17.45 -2.05 -2.16
N TYR A 209 16.32 -2.34 -2.81
CA TYR A 209 15.63 -1.38 -3.67
C TYR A 209 15.05 -0.22 -2.89
N LEU A 210 14.73 -0.36 -1.62
CA LEU A 210 14.24 0.73 -0.79
C LEU A 210 15.36 1.75 -0.52
N THR A 211 16.57 1.27 -0.21
CA THR A 211 17.75 2.14 -0.06
C THR A 211 18.07 2.85 -1.38
N LEU A 212 18.02 2.16 -2.51
CA LEU A 212 18.24 2.77 -3.83
C LEU A 212 17.17 3.83 -4.14
N PHE A 213 15.91 3.57 -3.84
CA PHE A 213 14.83 4.54 -3.98
C PHE A 213 15.09 5.80 -3.14
N PHE A 214 15.47 5.64 -1.87
CA PHE A 214 15.80 6.79 -1.03
C PHE A 214 17.00 7.58 -1.57
N TYR A 215 17.99 6.90 -2.12
CA TYR A 215 19.13 7.55 -2.75
C TYR A 215 18.68 8.40 -3.95
N GLU A 216 17.91 7.82 -4.89
CA GLU A 216 17.42 8.51 -6.09
C GLU A 216 16.52 9.72 -5.75
N VAL A 217 15.66 9.59 -4.73
CA VAL A 217 14.85 10.71 -4.22
C VAL A 217 15.73 11.80 -3.61
N LYS A 218 16.74 11.44 -2.80
CA LYS A 218 17.67 12.42 -2.19
C LYS A 218 18.55 13.13 -3.21
N GLN A 219 18.90 12.48 -4.32
CA GLN A 219 19.63 13.10 -5.43
C GLN A 219 18.72 13.98 -6.31
N GLY A 220 17.41 13.94 -6.11
CA GLY A 220 16.46 14.67 -6.96
C GLY A 220 16.23 14.03 -8.33
N HIS A 221 16.68 12.81 -8.56
CA HIS A 221 16.44 12.07 -9.81
C HIS A 221 15.01 11.53 -9.86
N LEU A 222 14.45 11.15 -8.73
CA LEU A 222 13.04 10.78 -8.56
C LEU A 222 12.28 11.90 -7.87
N VAL A 223 11.31 12.49 -8.57
CA VAL A 223 10.46 13.58 -8.07
C VAL A 223 9.01 13.14 -8.07
N PHE A 224 8.42 13.05 -6.89
CA PHE A 224 7.00 12.69 -6.72
C PHE A 224 6.08 13.66 -7.49
N GLN A 225 5.06 13.12 -8.16
CA GLN A 225 4.06 13.89 -8.87
C GLN A 225 2.68 13.74 -8.18
N HIS A 226 2.11 12.53 -8.19
CA HIS A 226 0.80 12.25 -7.60
C HIS A 226 0.63 10.76 -7.28
N VAL A 227 -0.40 10.44 -6.52
CA VAL A 227 -0.87 9.07 -6.30
C VAL A 227 -1.91 8.71 -7.35
N ASP A 228 -1.75 7.56 -7.99
CA ASP A 228 -2.65 7.04 -9.02
C ASP A 228 -3.70 6.09 -8.45
N GLY A 229 -3.33 5.35 -7.41
CA GLY A 229 -4.20 4.33 -6.83
C GLY A 229 -3.71 3.79 -5.50
N LEU A 230 -4.62 3.13 -4.82
CA LEU A 230 -4.39 2.55 -3.51
C LEU A 230 -5.16 1.24 -3.41
N LYS A 231 -4.49 0.19 -2.92
CA LYS A 231 -5.14 -1.04 -2.47
C LYS A 231 -4.45 -1.59 -1.22
N PHE A 232 -5.12 -2.48 -0.53
CA PHE A 232 -4.58 -3.14 0.65
C PHE A 232 -4.47 -4.65 0.42
N HIS A 233 -3.40 -5.23 0.94
CA HIS A 233 -3.10 -6.65 0.92
C HIS A 233 -3.19 -7.20 2.33
N VAL A 234 -4.05 -8.18 2.54
CA VAL A 234 -4.35 -8.72 3.87
C VAL A 234 -3.94 -10.18 3.97
N PHE A 235 -3.04 -10.47 4.92
CA PHE A 235 -2.50 -11.80 5.22
C PHE A 235 -2.82 -12.26 6.65
N GLN A 236 -3.64 -11.53 7.39
CA GLN A 236 -3.94 -11.83 8.81
C GLN A 236 -4.74 -13.13 8.98
N ILE A 237 -5.57 -13.47 8.02
CA ILE A 237 -6.48 -14.62 8.09
C ILE A 237 -5.72 -15.89 7.72
N LYS A 238 -5.72 -16.90 8.60
CA LYS A 238 -5.01 -18.17 8.38
C LYS A 238 -5.40 -18.81 7.05
N ASP A 239 -4.41 -19.24 6.28
CA ASP A 239 -4.53 -19.89 4.96
C ASP A 239 -5.29 -19.05 3.89
N TRP A 240 -5.50 -17.74 4.14
CA TRP A 240 -6.16 -16.87 3.20
C TRP A 240 -5.36 -15.58 2.97
N TYR A 241 -5.41 -15.13 1.73
CA TYR A 241 -4.98 -13.81 1.29
C TYR A 241 -6.13 -13.13 0.58
N PHE A 242 -6.30 -11.84 0.77
CA PHE A 242 -7.25 -11.06 0.00
C PHE A 242 -6.78 -9.61 -0.19
N GLU A 243 -7.28 -9.00 -1.26
CA GLU A 243 -7.07 -7.60 -1.59
C GLU A 243 -8.32 -6.80 -1.28
N VAL A 244 -8.13 -5.57 -0.82
CA VAL A 244 -9.19 -4.60 -0.59
C VAL A 244 -8.90 -3.37 -1.43
N SER A 245 -9.86 -2.98 -2.28
CA SER A 245 -9.75 -1.85 -3.19
C SER A 245 -10.92 -0.89 -2.98
N TRP A 246 -10.72 0.37 -3.38
CA TRP A 246 -11.78 1.38 -3.35
C TRP A 246 -12.64 1.32 -4.60
N PHE A 247 -13.96 1.34 -4.41
CA PHE A 247 -14.95 1.39 -5.48
C PHE A 247 -15.87 2.59 -5.28
N ASP A 248 -15.77 3.55 -6.17
CA ASP A 248 -16.65 4.73 -6.21
C ASP A 248 -17.82 4.45 -7.15
N ARG A 249 -18.93 3.96 -6.59
CA ARG A 249 -20.14 3.63 -7.33
C ARG A 249 -21.39 3.90 -6.49
N LYS A 250 -22.54 3.95 -7.16
CA LYS A 250 -23.82 4.14 -6.47
C LYS A 250 -24.26 2.86 -5.75
N GLY A 251 -24.92 3.04 -4.60
CA GLY A 251 -25.52 1.96 -3.83
C GLY A 251 -24.66 1.42 -2.70
N LEU A 252 -25.12 0.34 -2.06
CA LEU A 252 -24.52 -0.20 -0.83
C LEU A 252 -23.18 -0.91 -1.04
N ASN A 253 -22.92 -1.42 -2.27
CA ASN A 253 -21.67 -2.09 -2.62
C ASN A 253 -20.65 -1.08 -3.17
N SER A 254 -20.25 -0.15 -2.33
CA SER A 254 -19.33 0.95 -2.60
C SER A 254 -18.36 1.14 -1.44
N GLY A 255 -17.26 1.86 -1.66
CA GLY A 255 -16.20 2.07 -0.68
C GLY A 255 -15.13 0.98 -0.74
N TRP A 256 -14.53 0.64 0.39
CA TRP A 256 -13.52 -0.41 0.49
C TRP A 256 -14.16 -1.80 0.49
N LEU A 257 -13.89 -2.58 -0.56
CA LEU A 257 -14.44 -3.92 -0.76
C LEU A 257 -13.32 -4.91 -1.08
N MET A 258 -13.54 -6.18 -0.77
CA MET A 258 -12.67 -7.27 -1.21
C MET A 258 -12.75 -7.42 -2.72
N SER A 259 -11.68 -7.03 -3.40
CA SER A 259 -11.54 -7.09 -4.85
C SER A 259 -10.97 -8.43 -5.33
N ASN A 260 -10.31 -9.17 -4.45
CA ASN A 260 -9.75 -10.48 -4.72
C ASN A 260 -9.67 -11.30 -3.44
N VAL A 261 -9.84 -12.62 -3.53
CA VAL A 261 -9.63 -13.57 -2.44
C VAL A 261 -8.99 -14.84 -2.98
N VAL A 262 -7.98 -15.35 -2.26
CA VAL A 262 -7.20 -16.53 -2.66
C VAL A 262 -6.96 -17.41 -1.44
N TYR A 263 -7.17 -18.71 -1.60
CA TYR A 263 -6.68 -19.68 -0.63
C TYR A 263 -5.17 -19.80 -0.77
N LEU A 264 -4.45 -19.44 0.28
CA LEU A 264 -3.00 -19.35 0.31
C LEU A 264 -2.45 -19.98 1.59
N PRO A 265 -1.96 -21.22 1.53
CA PRO A 265 -1.39 -21.91 2.69
C PRO A 265 -0.29 -21.08 3.38
N GLU A 266 -0.16 -21.20 4.70
CA GLU A 266 0.76 -20.36 5.51
C GLU A 266 2.23 -20.42 5.02
N LYS A 267 2.67 -21.58 4.49
CA LYS A 267 4.03 -21.70 3.92
C LYS A 267 4.24 -20.79 2.71
N GLU A 268 3.28 -20.76 1.79
CA GLU A 268 3.32 -19.93 0.60
C GLU A 268 3.12 -18.46 0.97
N LYS A 269 2.21 -18.19 1.91
CA LYS A 269 1.97 -16.86 2.47
C LYS A 269 3.24 -16.24 3.06
N THR A 270 4.02 -17.03 3.81
CA THR A 270 5.30 -16.56 4.40
C THR A 270 6.29 -16.13 3.30
N ASN A 271 6.33 -16.83 2.18
CA ASN A 271 7.19 -16.44 1.06
C ASN A 271 6.70 -15.15 0.38
N LEU A 272 5.40 -15.00 0.23
CA LEU A 272 4.83 -13.80 -0.38
C LEU A 272 5.01 -12.56 0.53
N ILE A 273 4.88 -12.72 1.85
CA ILE A 273 5.08 -11.62 2.81
C ILE A 273 6.50 -11.04 2.74
N LYS A 274 7.51 -11.82 2.39
CA LYS A 274 8.88 -11.33 2.21
C LYS A 274 9.00 -10.24 1.13
N PHE A 275 8.10 -10.23 0.16
CA PHE A 275 8.04 -9.14 -0.81
C PHE A 275 7.52 -7.83 -0.18
N TYR A 276 6.56 -7.94 0.73
CA TYR A 276 5.98 -6.76 1.39
C TYR A 276 6.85 -6.23 2.54
N GLN A 277 7.60 -7.12 3.17
CA GLN A 277 8.49 -6.82 4.29
C GLN A 277 9.72 -7.74 4.20
N PRO A 278 10.70 -7.34 3.39
CA PRO A 278 11.96 -8.09 3.17
C PRO A 278 12.77 -8.33 4.42
#